data_57dca2363aebfdd4c87fb8cfb7b27615
#
_entry.id   57dca2363aebfdd4c87fb8cfb7b27615
#
_cell.length_a   1.000
_cell.length_b   1.000
_cell.length_c   1.000
_cell.angle_alpha   90.00
_cell.angle_beta   90.00
_cell.angle_gamma   90.00
#
_symmetry.space_group_name_H-M   'P 1'
#
loop_
_entity.id
_entity.type
_entity.pdbx_description
1 polymer ?
#
loop_
_entity_poly.entity_id
_entity_poly.type
_entity_poly.pdbx_seq_one_letter_code
_entity_poly.pdbx_strand_id
1 'polypeptide(L)'
;MDKLVGCFAEGQTDAQLISAVNSAFGTNLSVDEFTKVMSAIRAVYISTAGYIDPSTKNNLDLVQWAKNAHSRGWGYVWGTYGQVLTRSLYKAKAEQYPDEVGGYADFIEEHWIGGRTADCVGLIKGYGWFNPETGKIEYGTNGMPDIGADTMYANAEESGTIDTIPEIPGLAVWHEGHIGIYIGNGQVIHASGTKVGVVQTPIGNSGWTHWLKIPYITYYDSDVTEAPNEQHIWNVLYAKIGNPYGVAGLMGNLYAESGLQPNNLQNSYEETLGYSDSSYTQAVDSGSYTNFTSDSAGYGLAQWTVEDRKTPLLAFANARGCSIADLDMQLAFLCDELETKFPGVLSALKNAKSVREASDYVLFNFEAPLDQSEAVQAQRAANGSVYYSRYGQ
;
A
#
# COMPACT_ATOMS: atom_id res chain seq x y z
N MET A 1 1.04 9.25 22.73
CA MET A 1 0.49 8.78 21.45
C MET A 1 -1.02 8.59 21.58
N ASP A 2 -1.53 7.80 22.53
CA ASP A 2 -2.96 7.50 22.71
C ASP A 2 -3.87 8.74 22.84
N LYS A 3 -3.40 9.78 23.56
CA LYS A 3 -4.12 11.04 23.69
C LYS A 3 -4.27 11.81 22.37
N LEU A 4 -3.30 11.67 21.46
CA LEU A 4 -3.36 12.29 20.14
C LEU A 4 -4.28 11.46 19.21
N VAL A 5 -4.18 10.14 19.26
CA VAL A 5 -5.08 9.23 18.51
C VAL A 5 -6.54 9.49 18.88
N GLY A 6 -6.82 9.75 20.17
CA GLY A 6 -8.16 10.11 20.65
C GLY A 6 -8.72 11.44 20.15
N CYS A 7 -7.90 12.27 19.49
CA CYS A 7 -8.38 13.51 18.86
C CYS A 7 -8.94 13.30 17.44
N PHE A 8 -8.68 12.15 16.82
CA PHE A 8 -9.13 11.86 15.46
C PHE A 8 -10.53 11.24 15.47
N ALA A 9 -11.44 11.81 14.69
CA ALA A 9 -12.77 11.26 14.43
C ALA A 9 -13.01 11.22 12.92
N GLU A 10 -13.75 10.21 12.46
CA GLU A 10 -14.08 10.04 11.06
C GLU A 10 -14.98 11.21 10.57
N GLY A 11 -14.73 11.71 9.35
CA GLY A 11 -15.44 12.87 8.81
C GLY A 11 -15.10 14.23 9.42
N GLN A 12 -14.07 14.29 10.26
CA GLN A 12 -13.63 15.50 10.95
C GLN A 12 -12.92 16.45 9.99
N THR A 13 -13.34 17.72 9.98
CA THR A 13 -12.60 18.76 9.24
C THR A 13 -11.31 19.12 9.96
N ASP A 14 -10.35 19.71 9.22
CA ASP A 14 -9.07 20.17 9.80
C ASP A 14 -9.30 21.13 10.97
N ALA A 15 -10.30 22.02 10.88
CA ALA A 15 -10.66 22.95 11.96
C ALA A 15 -11.15 22.21 13.23
N GLN A 16 -11.94 21.15 13.06
CA GLN A 16 -12.40 20.32 14.17
C GLN A 16 -11.27 19.51 14.79
N LEU A 17 -10.36 19.00 13.97
CA LEU A 17 -9.18 18.28 14.44
C LEU A 17 -8.23 19.21 15.23
N ILE A 18 -7.98 20.43 14.71
CA ILE A 18 -7.19 21.46 15.40
C ILE A 18 -7.81 21.78 16.77
N SER A 19 -9.13 21.96 16.80
CA SER A 19 -9.87 22.26 18.05
C SER A 19 -9.75 21.11 19.05
N ALA A 20 -9.87 19.85 18.60
CA ALA A 20 -9.74 18.67 19.44
C ALA A 20 -8.32 18.53 20.01
N VAL A 21 -7.29 18.74 19.18
CA VAL A 21 -5.87 18.71 19.61
C VAL A 21 -5.59 19.83 20.59
N ASN A 22 -6.00 21.05 20.28
CA ASN A 22 -5.83 22.20 21.18
C ASN A 22 -6.48 21.95 22.54
N SER A 23 -7.71 21.43 22.55
CA SER A 23 -8.42 21.09 23.79
C SER A 23 -7.73 19.98 24.58
N ALA A 24 -7.32 18.89 23.89
CA ALA A 24 -6.71 17.73 24.54
C ALA A 24 -5.33 18.05 25.17
N PHE A 25 -4.56 18.94 24.54
CA PHE A 25 -3.19 19.24 24.95
C PHE A 25 -3.03 20.61 25.62
N GLY A 26 -4.10 21.40 25.71
CA GLY A 26 -4.06 22.74 26.28
C GLY A 26 -3.22 23.73 25.44
N THR A 27 -3.23 23.53 24.10
CA THR A 27 -2.50 24.35 23.14
C THR A 27 -3.44 25.33 22.42
N ASN A 28 -2.89 26.26 21.65
CA ASN A 28 -3.66 27.16 20.81
C ASN A 28 -2.99 27.29 19.43
N LEU A 29 -2.80 26.13 18.80
CA LEU A 29 -2.18 26.04 17.48
C LEU A 29 -3.06 26.70 16.42
N SER A 30 -2.47 27.56 15.61
CA SER A 30 -3.07 28.02 14.35
C SER A 30 -3.08 26.90 13.29
N VAL A 31 -3.78 27.10 12.19
CA VAL A 31 -3.83 26.14 11.05
C VAL A 31 -2.42 25.84 10.54
N ASP A 32 -1.58 26.86 10.38
CA ASP A 32 -0.20 26.70 9.87
C ASP A 32 0.69 25.92 10.85
N GLU A 33 0.60 26.23 12.14
CA GLU A 33 1.35 25.51 13.18
C GLU A 33 0.86 24.07 13.30
N PHE A 34 -0.45 23.85 13.26
CA PHE A 34 -1.04 22.51 13.24
C PHE A 34 -0.57 21.71 12.03
N THR A 35 -0.57 22.29 10.83
CA THR A 35 -0.09 21.64 9.61
C THR A 35 1.38 21.23 9.73
N LYS A 36 2.22 22.08 10.31
CA LYS A 36 3.63 21.76 10.60
C LYS A 36 3.76 20.63 11.61
N VAL A 37 2.98 20.66 12.69
CA VAL A 37 2.96 19.59 13.71
C VAL A 37 2.47 18.27 13.11
N MET A 38 1.40 18.29 12.31
CA MET A 38 0.88 17.09 11.66
C MET A 38 1.84 16.54 10.60
N SER A 39 2.54 17.39 9.86
CA SER A 39 3.60 16.98 8.94
C SER A 39 4.75 16.30 9.68
N ALA A 40 5.16 16.84 10.82
CA ALA A 40 6.19 16.25 11.68
C ALA A 40 5.70 14.90 12.28
N ILE A 41 4.45 14.81 12.72
CA ILE A 41 3.86 13.55 13.23
C ILE A 41 3.77 12.49 12.12
N ARG A 42 3.32 12.87 10.91
CA ARG A 42 3.28 11.97 9.76
C ARG A 42 4.68 11.51 9.34
N ALA A 43 5.70 12.35 9.46
CA ALA A 43 7.09 11.96 9.22
C ALA A 43 7.61 10.94 10.25
N VAL A 44 7.11 10.99 11.49
CA VAL A 44 7.53 10.11 12.59
C VAL A 44 6.78 8.78 12.59
N TYR A 45 5.50 8.77 12.22
CA TYR A 45 4.66 7.58 12.24
C TYR A 45 4.99 6.64 11.08
N ILE A 46 5.19 5.36 11.37
CA ILE A 46 5.29 4.31 10.34
C ILE A 46 3.94 3.60 10.28
N SER A 47 3.27 3.69 9.15
CA SER A 47 2.00 3.01 8.92
C SER A 47 2.24 1.55 8.56
N THR A 48 1.45 0.66 9.13
CA THR A 48 1.32 -0.74 8.70
C THR A 48 0.07 -0.95 7.83
N ALA A 49 -0.58 0.13 7.42
CA ALA A 49 -1.69 0.03 6.47
C ALA A 49 -1.23 -0.66 5.18
N GLY A 50 -1.95 -1.67 4.75
CA GLY A 50 -1.58 -2.51 3.61
C GLY A 50 -0.56 -3.62 3.92
N TYR A 51 -0.12 -3.79 5.17
CA TYR A 51 0.66 -4.98 5.56
C TYR A 51 -0.25 -6.20 5.60
N ILE A 52 0.27 -7.29 5.06
CA ILE A 52 -0.43 -8.56 4.90
C ILE A 52 -0.31 -9.41 6.15
N ASP A 53 0.90 -9.51 6.66
CA ASP A 53 1.24 -10.25 7.87
C ASP A 53 2.31 -9.49 8.66
N PRO A 54 1.91 -8.52 9.48
CA PRO A 54 2.86 -7.76 10.30
C PRO A 54 3.65 -8.61 11.29
N SER A 55 3.19 -9.84 11.59
CA SER A 55 3.88 -10.77 12.52
C SER A 55 5.09 -11.45 11.87
N THR A 56 5.14 -11.50 10.54
CA THR A 56 6.21 -12.16 9.77
C THR A 56 6.90 -11.13 8.88
N LYS A 57 8.23 -11.14 8.82
CA LYS A 57 8.95 -10.35 7.83
C LYS A 57 8.83 -11.03 6.48
N ASN A 58 8.16 -10.38 5.53
CA ASN A 58 7.84 -10.95 4.23
C ASN A 58 8.06 -9.95 3.09
N ASN A 59 8.14 -10.47 1.87
CA ASN A 59 8.43 -9.68 0.66
C ASN A 59 7.34 -8.65 0.35
N LEU A 60 6.07 -8.95 0.63
CA LEU A 60 4.95 -8.08 0.27
C LEU A 60 4.83 -6.89 1.22
N ASP A 61 5.01 -7.12 2.52
CA ASP A 61 5.06 -6.04 3.51
C ASP A 61 6.32 -5.18 3.36
N LEU A 62 7.43 -5.76 2.86
CA LEU A 62 8.61 -4.99 2.46
C LEU A 62 8.28 -4.01 1.32
N VAL A 63 7.46 -4.43 0.34
CA VAL A 63 6.99 -3.54 -0.72
C VAL A 63 6.15 -2.39 -0.15
N GLN A 64 5.23 -2.67 0.77
CA GLN A 64 4.43 -1.61 1.41
C GLN A 64 5.29 -0.66 2.25
N TRP A 65 6.28 -1.19 2.96
CA TRP A 65 7.29 -0.39 3.66
C TRP A 65 8.02 0.57 2.72
N ALA A 66 8.51 0.07 1.58
CA ALA A 66 9.21 0.86 0.59
C ALA A 66 8.31 1.94 -0.04
N LYS A 67 7.06 1.59 -0.41
CA LYS A 67 6.05 2.53 -0.91
C LYS A 67 5.74 3.62 0.12
N ASN A 68 5.58 3.27 1.39
CA ASN A 68 5.39 4.22 2.48
C ASN A 68 6.59 5.16 2.66
N ALA A 69 7.82 4.64 2.58
CA ALA A 69 9.03 5.45 2.66
C ALA A 69 9.11 6.46 1.49
N HIS A 70 8.83 6.02 0.27
CA HIS A 70 8.80 6.85 -0.92
C HIS A 70 7.71 7.93 -0.83
N SER A 71 6.46 7.57 -0.57
CA SER A 71 5.32 8.50 -0.52
C SER A 71 5.46 9.57 0.58
N ARG A 72 6.24 9.28 1.62
CA ARG A 72 6.54 10.20 2.73
C ARG A 72 7.84 10.98 2.55
N GLY A 73 8.52 10.83 1.41
CA GLY A 73 9.73 11.55 1.09
C GLY A 73 10.86 11.31 2.07
N TRP A 74 11.13 10.04 2.43
CA TRP A 74 12.28 9.75 3.29
C TRP A 74 13.57 10.19 2.64
N GLY A 75 14.43 10.83 3.44
CA GLY A 75 15.73 11.27 3.01
C GLY A 75 16.76 10.14 2.96
N TYR A 76 17.94 10.46 2.42
CA TYR A 76 19.10 9.58 2.44
C TYR A 76 20.17 10.14 3.36
N VAL A 77 20.59 9.35 4.34
CA VAL A 77 21.80 9.59 5.13
C VAL A 77 22.50 8.27 5.37
N TRP A 78 23.78 8.18 5.02
CA TRP A 78 24.56 6.97 5.15
C TRP A 78 24.58 6.46 6.61
N GLY A 79 24.36 5.15 6.77
CA GLY A 79 24.29 4.48 8.07
C GLY A 79 22.96 4.67 8.82
N THR A 80 21.92 5.20 8.16
CA THR A 80 20.56 5.27 8.73
C THR A 80 19.64 4.20 8.11
N TYR A 81 18.56 3.84 8.82
CA TYR A 81 17.71 2.71 8.48
C TYR A 81 16.20 2.98 8.74
N GLY A 82 15.76 4.22 8.54
CA GLY A 82 14.38 4.65 8.70
C GLY A 82 14.06 5.36 10.01
N GLN A 83 15.04 5.59 10.87
CA GLN A 83 14.83 6.43 12.06
C GLN A 83 14.66 7.90 11.69
N VAL A 84 14.03 8.66 12.61
CA VAL A 84 13.99 10.11 12.50
C VAL A 84 15.39 10.70 12.69
N LEU A 85 15.85 11.48 11.72
CA LEU A 85 17.15 12.13 11.78
C LEU A 85 17.10 13.31 12.76
N THR A 86 17.45 13.04 14.01
CA THR A 86 17.66 14.11 14.99
C THR A 86 19.01 14.78 14.77
N ARG A 87 19.19 16.00 15.27
CA ARG A 87 20.50 16.69 15.22
C ARG A 87 21.61 15.89 15.91
N SER A 88 21.28 15.15 16.99
CA SER A 88 22.25 14.28 17.66
C SER A 88 22.65 13.06 16.82
N LEU A 89 21.67 12.41 16.17
CA LEU A 89 21.94 11.30 15.25
C LEU A 89 22.77 11.77 14.03
N TYR A 90 22.39 12.92 13.46
CA TYR A 90 23.16 13.51 12.35
C TYR A 90 24.63 13.73 12.73
N LYS A 91 24.89 14.37 13.88
CA LYS A 91 26.27 14.61 14.36
C LYS A 91 27.05 13.31 14.52
N ALA A 92 26.45 12.30 15.15
CA ALA A 92 27.06 10.98 15.30
C ALA A 92 27.37 10.32 13.94
N LYS A 93 26.47 10.47 12.95
CA LYS A 93 26.72 9.93 11.61
C LYS A 93 27.77 10.73 10.83
N ALA A 94 27.82 12.05 10.99
CA ALA A 94 28.86 12.89 10.38
C ALA A 94 30.26 12.62 10.96
N GLU A 95 30.37 12.30 12.25
CA GLU A 95 31.61 11.86 12.89
C GLU A 95 32.02 10.46 12.42
N GLN A 96 31.05 9.55 12.26
CA GLN A 96 31.29 8.15 11.83
C GLN A 96 31.64 8.06 10.33
N TYR A 97 31.04 8.93 9.50
CA TYR A 97 31.14 8.92 8.04
C TYR A 97 31.39 10.34 7.53
N PRO A 98 32.62 10.87 7.73
CA PRO A 98 32.92 12.28 7.43
C PRO A 98 32.77 12.64 5.94
N ASP A 99 33.07 11.72 5.05
CA ASP A 99 32.99 11.95 3.60
C ASP A 99 31.54 11.79 3.08
N GLU A 100 30.84 10.72 3.49
CA GLU A 100 29.49 10.36 3.00
C GLU A 100 28.39 11.18 3.67
N VAL A 101 28.61 11.68 4.88
CA VAL A 101 27.65 12.48 5.65
C VAL A 101 28.18 13.90 5.87
N GLY A 102 29.39 14.05 6.39
CA GLY A 102 29.99 15.36 6.65
C GLY A 102 30.15 16.20 5.39
N GLY A 103 30.51 15.61 4.26
CA GLY A 103 30.62 16.26 2.96
C GLY A 103 29.29 16.82 2.40
N TYR A 104 28.16 16.48 3.02
CA TYR A 104 26.81 16.94 2.63
C TYR A 104 26.11 17.73 3.73
N ALA A 105 26.85 18.29 4.67
CA ALA A 105 26.32 18.92 5.89
C ALA A 105 25.18 19.91 5.64
N ASP A 106 25.42 20.91 4.79
CA ASP A 106 24.45 21.97 4.51
C ASP A 106 23.14 21.40 3.94
N PHE A 107 23.24 20.44 3.01
CA PHE A 107 22.09 19.83 2.38
C PHE A 107 21.27 18.98 3.39
N ILE A 108 21.94 18.17 4.20
CA ILE A 108 21.29 17.31 5.20
C ILE A 108 20.59 18.17 6.28
N GLU A 109 21.26 19.23 6.73
CA GLU A 109 20.68 20.13 7.75
C GLU A 109 19.45 20.88 7.24
N GLU A 110 19.43 21.26 5.97
CA GLU A 110 18.31 21.97 5.35
C GLU A 110 17.12 21.05 5.04
N HIS A 111 17.38 19.81 4.58
CA HIS A 111 16.34 18.98 3.97
C HIS A 111 15.92 17.76 4.81
N TRP A 112 16.85 17.14 5.58
CA TRP A 112 16.58 15.84 6.18
C TRP A 112 16.39 15.86 7.70
N ILE A 113 16.86 16.88 8.41
CA ILE A 113 16.71 16.98 9.87
C ILE A 113 15.21 17.03 10.23
N GLY A 114 14.81 16.14 11.14
CA GLY A 114 13.42 16.00 11.59
C GLY A 114 12.58 15.02 10.75
N GLY A 115 13.06 14.63 9.55
CA GLY A 115 12.46 13.60 8.71
C GLY A 115 13.05 12.21 8.97
N ARG A 116 12.46 11.18 8.37
CA ARG A 116 13.05 9.83 8.37
C ARG A 116 14.07 9.70 7.25
N THR A 117 15.15 8.97 7.54
CA THR A 117 16.23 8.74 6.58
C THR A 117 16.67 7.28 6.58
N ALA A 118 17.08 6.78 5.42
CA ALA A 118 17.71 5.48 5.26
C ALA A 118 18.80 5.55 4.19
N ASP A 119 19.86 4.77 4.32
CA ASP A 119 20.70 4.43 3.17
C ASP A 119 20.09 3.28 2.36
N CYS A 120 20.74 2.88 1.27
CA CYS A 120 20.17 1.89 0.35
C CYS A 120 19.82 0.56 1.02
N VAL A 121 20.73 -0.04 1.77
CA VAL A 121 20.47 -1.28 2.50
C VAL A 121 19.71 -1.03 3.81
N GLY A 122 19.86 0.15 4.38
CA GLY A 122 19.14 0.59 5.57
C GLY A 122 17.62 0.64 5.36
N LEU A 123 17.17 0.92 4.14
CA LEU A 123 15.75 0.84 3.81
C LEU A 123 15.20 -0.59 4.01
N ILE A 124 15.95 -1.61 3.65
CA ILE A 124 15.61 -3.03 3.83
C ILE A 124 15.77 -3.43 5.31
N LYS A 125 16.92 -3.11 5.91
CA LYS A 125 17.19 -3.46 7.32
C LYS A 125 16.19 -2.82 8.27
N GLY A 126 15.78 -1.58 8.01
CA GLY A 126 14.78 -0.87 8.78
C GLY A 126 13.44 -1.60 8.81
N TYR A 127 13.01 -2.18 7.70
CA TYR A 127 11.85 -3.06 7.66
C TYR A 127 12.07 -4.32 8.51
N GLY A 128 13.22 -4.98 8.37
CA GLY A 128 13.54 -6.16 9.19
C GLY A 128 13.50 -5.88 10.70
N TRP A 129 13.94 -4.71 11.12
CA TRP A 129 13.97 -4.28 12.53
C TRP A 129 12.70 -3.57 13.00
N PHE A 130 11.74 -3.34 12.12
CA PHE A 130 10.50 -2.66 12.49
C PHE A 130 9.61 -3.59 13.32
N ASN A 131 9.15 -3.09 14.46
CA ASN A 131 8.15 -3.73 15.30
C ASN A 131 6.79 -3.06 15.09
N PRO A 132 5.81 -3.76 14.44
CA PRO A 132 4.51 -3.19 14.13
C PRO A 132 3.64 -2.90 15.37
N GLU A 133 3.83 -3.63 16.47
CA GLU A 133 3.07 -3.43 17.72
C GLU A 133 3.47 -2.12 18.40
N THR A 134 4.77 -1.82 18.42
CA THR A 134 5.31 -0.62 19.05
C THR A 134 5.46 0.57 18.11
N GLY A 135 5.39 0.34 16.79
CA GLY A 135 5.67 1.34 15.75
C GLY A 135 7.13 1.79 15.72
N LYS A 136 8.07 1.04 16.31
CA LYS A 136 9.49 1.39 16.44
C LYS A 136 10.37 0.50 15.57
N ILE A 137 11.52 1.03 15.19
CA ILE A 137 12.60 0.26 14.58
C ILE A 137 13.53 -0.16 15.72
N GLU A 138 13.58 -1.46 15.98
CA GLU A 138 14.34 -2.08 17.07
C GLU A 138 15.60 -2.73 16.47
N TYR A 139 16.70 -2.00 16.49
CA TYR A 139 17.96 -2.39 15.87
C TYR A 139 18.41 -3.80 16.25
N GLY A 140 18.78 -4.61 15.25
CA GLY A 140 19.31 -5.95 15.43
C GLY A 140 18.29 -7.04 15.80
N THR A 141 16.99 -6.76 15.65
CA THR A 141 15.91 -7.73 15.92
C THR A 141 15.50 -8.55 14.69
N ASN A 142 14.59 -9.50 14.89
CA ASN A 142 13.94 -10.34 13.87
C ASN A 142 14.91 -11.08 12.93
N GLY A 143 16.12 -11.40 13.39
CA GLY A 143 17.11 -12.11 12.59
C GLY A 143 17.75 -11.31 11.46
N MET A 144 17.37 -10.04 11.26
CA MET A 144 17.97 -9.18 10.25
C MET A 144 19.34 -8.67 10.75
N PRO A 145 20.47 -9.05 10.10
CA PRO A 145 21.79 -8.59 10.50
C PRO A 145 22.08 -7.15 10.04
N ASP A 146 23.03 -6.48 10.70
CA ASP A 146 23.56 -5.20 10.24
C ASP A 146 24.70 -5.42 9.25
N ILE A 147 24.37 -5.55 7.97
CA ILE A 147 25.29 -5.81 6.86
C ILE A 147 25.11 -4.79 5.74
N GLY A 148 26.12 -4.65 4.89
CA GLY A 148 26.10 -3.83 3.68
C GLY A 148 25.35 -4.50 2.52
N ALA A 149 25.10 -3.73 1.45
CA ALA A 149 24.42 -4.19 0.24
C ALA A 149 25.12 -5.39 -0.41
N ASP A 150 26.44 -5.34 -0.53
CA ASP A 150 27.23 -6.40 -1.16
C ASP A 150 27.23 -7.69 -0.34
N THR A 151 27.26 -7.56 1.00
CA THR A 151 27.17 -8.71 1.90
C THR A 151 25.76 -9.32 1.86
N MET A 152 24.71 -8.49 1.73
CA MET A 152 23.34 -8.99 1.58
C MET A 152 23.19 -9.79 0.28
N TYR A 153 23.76 -9.30 -0.82
CA TYR A 153 23.81 -10.04 -2.07
C TYR A 153 24.62 -11.34 -1.95
N ALA A 154 25.80 -11.28 -1.34
CA ALA A 154 26.67 -12.47 -1.17
C ALA A 154 26.02 -13.57 -0.28
N ASN A 155 25.15 -13.20 0.63
CA ASN A 155 24.43 -14.13 1.52
C ASN A 155 23.15 -14.70 0.89
N ALA A 156 22.75 -14.25 -0.31
CA ALA A 156 21.52 -14.71 -0.94
C ALA A 156 21.66 -16.15 -1.43
N GLU A 157 20.70 -17.00 -1.07
CA GLU A 157 20.62 -18.39 -1.54
C GLU A 157 20.05 -18.47 -2.97
N GLU A 158 19.25 -17.49 -3.38
CA GLU A 158 18.63 -17.42 -4.69
C GLU A 158 18.85 -16.03 -5.30
N SER A 159 19.47 -15.98 -6.44
CA SER A 159 19.78 -14.76 -7.19
C SER A 159 19.98 -15.07 -8.68
N GLY A 160 19.94 -14.04 -9.53
CA GLY A 160 20.19 -14.15 -10.96
C GLY A 160 20.58 -12.81 -11.57
N THR A 161 20.92 -12.81 -12.86
CA THR A 161 21.16 -11.56 -13.60
C THR A 161 19.87 -10.79 -13.80
N ILE A 162 19.95 -9.47 -13.90
CA ILE A 162 18.76 -8.60 -13.89
C ILE A 162 17.78 -8.89 -15.03
N ASP A 163 18.27 -9.35 -16.17
CA ASP A 163 17.46 -9.76 -17.33
C ASP A 163 16.63 -11.02 -17.09
N THR A 164 16.92 -11.77 -16.02
CA THR A 164 16.17 -12.98 -15.61
C THR A 164 15.27 -12.74 -14.41
N ILE A 165 15.08 -11.49 -13.98
CA ILE A 165 14.27 -11.19 -12.79
C ILE A 165 12.85 -11.74 -12.93
N PRO A 166 12.37 -12.58 -12.00
CA PRO A 166 10.99 -13.01 -12.01
C PRO A 166 10.06 -11.88 -11.53
N GLU A 167 8.80 -11.92 -11.91
CA GLU A 167 7.80 -10.95 -11.47
C GLU A 167 7.33 -11.25 -10.04
N ILE A 168 8.28 -11.12 -9.09
CA ILE A 168 8.04 -11.34 -7.65
C ILE A 168 8.32 -10.03 -6.91
N PRO A 169 7.28 -9.28 -6.49
CA PRO A 169 7.48 -8.08 -5.69
C PRO A 169 8.20 -8.38 -4.37
N GLY A 170 9.09 -7.48 -3.96
CA GLY A 170 9.90 -7.61 -2.75
C GLY A 170 11.24 -8.33 -2.96
N LEU A 171 11.56 -8.74 -4.20
CA LEU A 171 12.94 -9.07 -4.54
C LEU A 171 13.83 -7.84 -4.36
N ALA A 172 15.08 -8.03 -3.97
CA ALA A 172 16.03 -6.96 -4.08
C ALA A 172 16.68 -6.94 -5.48
N VAL A 173 17.03 -5.76 -5.96
CA VAL A 173 17.88 -5.53 -7.12
C VAL A 173 19.20 -4.91 -6.67
N TRP A 174 20.31 -5.34 -7.27
CA TRP A 174 21.63 -5.02 -6.79
C TRP A 174 22.61 -4.71 -7.93
N HIS A 175 23.53 -3.80 -7.66
CA HIS A 175 24.83 -3.67 -8.28
C HIS A 175 25.86 -3.36 -7.19
N GLU A 176 27.15 -3.49 -7.47
CA GLU A 176 28.21 -3.24 -6.49
C GLU A 176 28.00 -1.91 -5.72
N GLY A 177 27.93 -2.00 -4.41
CA GLY A 177 27.74 -0.88 -3.49
C GLY A 177 26.30 -0.36 -3.37
N HIS A 178 25.31 -0.91 -4.08
CA HIS A 178 23.93 -0.41 -4.02
C HIS A 178 22.87 -1.50 -4.12
N ILE A 179 21.72 -1.26 -3.49
CA ILE A 179 20.59 -2.20 -3.46
C ILE A 179 19.27 -1.44 -3.45
N GLY A 180 18.25 -2.01 -4.10
CA GLY A 180 16.88 -1.49 -4.14
C GLY A 180 15.86 -2.61 -3.97
N ILE A 181 14.59 -2.25 -3.87
CA ILE A 181 13.45 -3.15 -3.68
C ILE A 181 12.61 -3.13 -4.96
N TYR A 182 12.53 -4.27 -5.65
CA TYR A 182 11.63 -4.45 -6.78
C TYR A 182 10.17 -4.51 -6.28
N ILE A 183 9.32 -3.65 -6.81
CA ILE A 183 7.93 -3.52 -6.35
C ILE A 183 6.92 -4.09 -7.35
N GLY A 184 7.41 -4.82 -8.38
CA GLY A 184 6.61 -5.33 -9.47
C GLY A 184 6.54 -4.37 -10.66
N ASN A 185 6.02 -4.87 -11.80
CA ASN A 185 5.79 -4.08 -13.01
C ASN A 185 7.01 -3.28 -13.51
N GLY A 186 8.21 -3.84 -13.37
CA GLY A 186 9.46 -3.19 -13.80
C GLY A 186 9.84 -1.95 -12.97
N GLN A 187 9.32 -1.79 -11.75
CA GLN A 187 9.57 -0.64 -10.89
C GLN A 187 10.41 -1.02 -9.67
N VAL A 188 11.26 -0.11 -9.24
CA VAL A 188 12.15 -0.27 -8.09
C VAL A 188 12.01 0.95 -7.18
N ILE A 189 11.92 0.71 -5.86
CA ILE A 189 12.08 1.76 -4.86
C ILE A 189 13.43 1.56 -4.16
N HIS A 190 14.22 2.63 -4.08
CA HIS A 190 15.52 2.60 -3.43
C HIS A 190 15.87 3.96 -2.79
N ALA A 191 16.67 3.93 -1.74
CA ALA A 191 17.28 5.14 -1.21
C ALA A 191 18.51 5.47 -2.07
N SER A 192 18.35 6.43 -2.98
CA SER A 192 19.27 6.64 -4.12
C SER A 192 20.53 7.39 -3.75
N GLY A 193 20.43 8.40 -2.88
CA GLY A 193 21.59 9.19 -2.45
C GLY A 193 21.18 10.45 -1.68
N THR A 194 22.15 11.12 -1.06
CA THR A 194 21.93 12.21 -0.09
C THR A 194 21.09 13.34 -0.64
N LYS A 195 21.24 13.71 -1.90
CA LYS A 195 20.48 14.82 -2.51
C LYS A 195 19.14 14.42 -3.11
N VAL A 196 18.80 13.12 -3.05
CA VAL A 196 17.64 12.55 -3.74
C VAL A 196 16.65 11.92 -2.76
N GLY A 197 17.16 11.19 -1.75
CA GLY A 197 16.32 10.44 -0.81
C GLY A 197 15.80 9.12 -1.39
N VAL A 198 14.63 8.71 -0.93
CA VAL A 198 13.96 7.48 -1.40
C VAL A 198 13.12 7.81 -2.64
N VAL A 199 13.38 7.09 -3.73
CA VAL A 199 12.74 7.31 -5.03
C VAL A 199 12.21 6.02 -5.62
N GLN A 200 11.25 6.15 -6.53
CA GLN A 200 10.80 5.09 -7.41
C GLN A 200 11.34 5.33 -8.82
N THR A 201 11.93 4.30 -9.41
CA THR A 201 12.52 4.37 -10.76
C THR A 201 12.18 3.11 -11.57
N PRO A 202 12.10 3.21 -12.90
CA PRO A 202 12.10 2.02 -13.75
C PRO A 202 13.36 1.20 -13.53
N ILE A 203 13.24 -0.13 -13.57
CA ILE A 203 14.34 -1.07 -13.34
C ILE A 203 15.54 -0.84 -14.27
N GLY A 204 15.31 -0.35 -15.49
CA GLY A 204 16.35 -0.06 -16.47
C GLY A 204 17.17 1.21 -16.19
N ASN A 205 16.78 2.05 -15.23
CA ASN A 205 17.36 3.39 -15.07
C ASN A 205 18.58 3.46 -14.15
N SER A 206 18.81 2.47 -13.26
CA SER A 206 19.80 2.58 -12.18
C SER A 206 20.98 1.60 -12.31
N GLY A 207 21.15 0.97 -13.47
CA GLY A 207 22.31 0.11 -13.74
C GLY A 207 22.34 -1.18 -12.90
N TRP A 208 21.19 -1.67 -12.47
CA TRP A 208 21.07 -2.95 -11.76
C TRP A 208 21.66 -4.09 -12.58
N THR A 209 22.43 -4.96 -11.92
CA THR A 209 23.10 -6.09 -12.58
C THR A 209 22.50 -7.43 -12.19
N HIS A 210 22.00 -7.55 -10.97
CA HIS A 210 21.45 -8.78 -10.42
C HIS A 210 20.19 -8.53 -9.62
N TRP A 211 19.40 -9.58 -9.45
CA TRP A 211 18.32 -9.67 -8.48
C TRP A 211 18.65 -10.75 -7.44
N LEU A 212 18.01 -10.67 -6.26
CA LEU A 212 18.16 -11.66 -5.20
C LEU A 212 16.91 -11.77 -4.34
N LYS A 213 16.66 -12.95 -3.76
CA LYS A 213 15.81 -13.08 -2.59
C LYS A 213 16.59 -12.65 -1.36
N ILE A 214 16.02 -11.73 -0.58
CA ILE A 214 16.62 -11.26 0.68
C ILE A 214 16.56 -12.42 1.67
N PRO A 215 17.69 -12.91 2.22
CA PRO A 215 17.73 -14.18 2.96
C PRO A 215 17.07 -14.12 4.35
N TYR A 216 16.64 -12.95 4.79
CA TYR A 216 16.14 -12.69 6.16
C TYR A 216 14.65 -12.40 6.22
N ILE A 217 13.93 -12.61 5.13
CA ILE A 217 12.48 -12.46 5.05
C ILE A 217 11.85 -13.69 4.38
N THR A 218 10.58 -13.93 4.67
CA THR A 218 9.79 -14.98 4.01
C THR A 218 9.31 -14.48 2.65
N TYR A 219 9.45 -15.31 1.63
CA TYR A 219 8.84 -15.04 0.34
C TYR A 219 7.53 -15.80 0.23
N TYR A 220 6.45 -15.05 0.10
CA TYR A 220 5.17 -15.57 -0.33
C TYR A 220 5.22 -15.68 -1.86
N ASP A 221 4.90 -16.84 -2.41
CA ASP A 221 4.84 -17.03 -3.86
C ASP A 221 3.78 -16.11 -4.47
N SER A 222 4.00 -15.68 -5.72
CA SER A 222 3.07 -14.82 -6.45
C SER A 222 1.67 -15.43 -6.61
N ASP A 223 1.56 -16.75 -6.50
CA ASP A 223 0.27 -17.45 -6.45
C ASP A 223 -0.47 -17.28 -5.10
N VAL A 224 0.23 -16.74 -4.05
CA VAL A 224 -0.35 -16.31 -2.76
C VAL A 224 -0.84 -14.85 -2.81
N THR A 225 -0.79 -14.19 -3.99
CA THR A 225 -1.30 -12.81 -4.16
C THR A 225 -2.80 -12.68 -3.85
N GLU A 226 -3.54 -13.79 -3.78
CA GLU A 226 -4.95 -13.75 -3.38
C GLU A 226 -5.15 -13.56 -1.87
N ALA A 227 -4.36 -14.24 -1.01
CA ALA A 227 -4.52 -14.13 0.44
C ALA A 227 -4.18 -12.73 1.02
N PRO A 228 -3.11 -12.05 0.54
CA PRO A 228 -2.75 -10.71 1.00
C PRO A 228 -3.80 -9.66 0.70
N ASN A 229 -4.33 -9.67 -0.53
CA ASN A 229 -5.40 -8.77 -0.92
C ASN A 229 -6.68 -9.06 -0.10
N GLU A 230 -7.02 -10.33 0.13
CA GLU A 230 -8.20 -10.73 0.90
C GLU A 230 -8.21 -10.13 2.32
N GLN A 231 -7.12 -10.30 3.07
CA GLN A 231 -7.03 -9.76 4.44
C GLN A 231 -7.07 -8.24 4.44
N HIS A 232 -6.39 -7.60 3.50
CA HIS A 232 -6.38 -6.15 3.37
C HIS A 232 -7.78 -5.62 3.01
N ILE A 233 -8.43 -6.21 2.00
CA ILE A 233 -9.81 -5.89 1.62
C ILE A 233 -10.74 -6.07 2.83
N TRP A 234 -10.61 -7.20 3.55
CA TRP A 234 -11.39 -7.45 4.75
C TRP A 234 -11.22 -6.33 5.79
N ASN A 235 -9.98 -5.96 6.10
CA ASN A 235 -9.68 -4.96 7.13
C ASN A 235 -10.26 -3.57 6.78
N VAL A 236 -10.11 -3.15 5.51
CA VAL A 236 -10.64 -1.86 5.03
C VAL A 236 -12.16 -1.87 5.07
N LEU A 237 -12.79 -2.92 4.54
CA LEU A 237 -14.25 -3.05 4.53
C LEU A 237 -14.81 -3.21 5.96
N TYR A 238 -14.10 -3.91 6.84
CA TYR A 238 -14.54 -4.06 8.23
C TYR A 238 -14.48 -2.73 9.00
N ALA A 239 -13.46 -1.93 8.77
CA ALA A 239 -13.39 -0.58 9.33
C ALA A 239 -14.59 0.30 8.90
N LYS A 240 -15.13 0.08 7.68
CA LYS A 240 -16.26 0.81 7.13
C LYS A 240 -17.62 0.27 7.56
N ILE A 241 -17.77 -1.06 7.57
CA ILE A 241 -19.05 -1.75 7.76
C ILE A 241 -19.27 -2.13 9.24
N GLY A 242 -18.20 -2.56 9.95
CA GLY A 242 -18.26 -2.96 11.35
C GLY A 242 -19.05 -4.24 11.64
N ASN A 243 -19.43 -5.01 10.61
CA ASN A 243 -20.18 -6.24 10.72
C ASN A 243 -19.54 -7.35 9.86
N PRO A 244 -19.04 -8.44 10.49
CA PRO A 244 -18.33 -9.49 9.75
C PRO A 244 -19.21 -10.21 8.72
N TYR A 245 -20.52 -10.35 8.95
CA TYR A 245 -21.44 -10.91 7.96
C TYR A 245 -21.57 -10.01 6.73
N GLY A 246 -21.65 -8.68 6.97
CA GLY A 246 -21.74 -7.69 5.90
C GLY A 246 -20.47 -7.67 5.05
N VAL A 247 -19.30 -7.66 5.67
CA VAL A 247 -18.01 -7.71 4.97
C VAL A 247 -17.88 -8.97 4.15
N ALA A 248 -18.16 -10.13 4.75
CA ALA A 248 -18.09 -11.42 4.07
C ALA A 248 -19.03 -11.50 2.86
N GLY A 249 -20.27 -11.04 3.01
CA GLY A 249 -21.24 -11.01 1.92
C GLY A 249 -20.82 -10.12 0.75
N LEU A 250 -20.26 -8.93 1.05
CA LEU A 250 -19.69 -8.04 0.03
C LEU A 250 -18.49 -8.66 -0.66
N MET A 251 -17.53 -9.19 0.10
CA MET A 251 -16.34 -9.84 -0.47
C MET A 251 -16.67 -11.05 -1.34
N GLY A 252 -17.70 -11.83 -0.99
CA GLY A 252 -18.16 -12.95 -1.82
C GLY A 252 -18.69 -12.52 -3.18
N ASN A 253 -19.30 -11.34 -3.27
CA ASN A 253 -19.72 -10.72 -4.53
C ASN A 253 -18.51 -10.18 -5.30
N LEU A 254 -17.64 -9.41 -4.68
CA LEU A 254 -16.42 -8.89 -5.33
C LEU A 254 -15.52 -10.01 -5.87
N TYR A 255 -15.43 -11.15 -5.16
CA TYR A 255 -14.73 -12.33 -5.65
C TYR A 255 -15.38 -12.90 -6.93
N ALA A 256 -16.70 -12.96 -6.98
CA ALA A 256 -17.41 -13.42 -8.17
C ALA A 256 -17.27 -12.46 -9.36
N GLU A 257 -17.06 -11.16 -9.13
CA GLU A 257 -16.87 -10.15 -10.17
C GLU A 257 -15.44 -10.16 -10.73
N SER A 258 -14.43 -10.22 -9.88
CA SER A 258 -13.03 -9.97 -10.28
C SER A 258 -11.99 -10.93 -9.70
N GLY A 259 -12.40 -11.93 -8.89
CA GLY A 259 -11.45 -12.70 -8.09
C GLY A 259 -10.70 -11.84 -7.06
N LEU A 260 -11.25 -10.69 -6.66
CA LEU A 260 -10.60 -9.67 -5.82
C LEU A 260 -9.36 -9.02 -6.47
N GLN A 261 -9.25 -9.07 -7.82
CA GLN A 261 -8.14 -8.47 -8.56
C GLN A 261 -8.49 -7.03 -8.97
N PRO A 262 -7.71 -6.02 -8.52
CA PRO A 262 -8.00 -4.63 -8.82
C PRO A 262 -7.67 -4.22 -10.27
N ASN A 263 -6.88 -4.99 -10.99
CA ASN A 263 -6.55 -4.76 -12.40
C ASN A 263 -7.42 -5.56 -13.38
N ASN A 264 -8.37 -6.36 -12.89
CA ASN A 264 -9.16 -7.25 -13.74
C ASN A 264 -9.99 -6.47 -14.79
N LEU A 265 -9.66 -6.67 -16.05
CA LEU A 265 -10.50 -6.30 -17.20
C LEU A 265 -11.50 -7.42 -17.43
N GLN A 266 -12.75 -7.10 -17.68
CA GLN A 266 -13.77 -8.11 -17.96
C GLN A 266 -13.31 -9.05 -19.10
N ASN A 267 -13.12 -10.34 -18.81
CA ASN A 267 -12.51 -11.33 -19.68
C ASN A 267 -13.14 -11.38 -21.08
N SER A 268 -14.47 -11.16 -21.19
CA SER A 268 -15.18 -11.14 -22.48
C SER A 268 -14.82 -9.94 -23.37
N TYR A 269 -14.13 -8.94 -22.82
CA TYR A 269 -13.69 -7.74 -23.56
C TYR A 269 -12.19 -7.75 -23.91
N GLU A 270 -11.39 -8.65 -23.33
CA GLU A 270 -9.94 -8.71 -23.59
C GLU A 270 -9.62 -8.87 -25.08
N GLU A 271 -10.24 -9.84 -25.75
CA GLU A 271 -10.05 -10.06 -27.19
C GLU A 271 -10.60 -8.89 -28.01
N THR A 272 -11.78 -8.37 -27.66
CA THR A 272 -12.44 -7.30 -28.40
C THR A 272 -11.66 -6.00 -28.35
N LEU A 273 -11.09 -5.66 -27.18
CA LEU A 273 -10.29 -4.45 -26.97
C LEU A 273 -8.82 -4.63 -27.33
N GLY A 274 -8.35 -5.90 -27.41
CA GLY A 274 -6.95 -6.23 -27.72
C GLY A 274 -5.99 -5.98 -26.55
N TYR A 275 -6.48 -6.04 -25.31
CA TYR A 275 -5.71 -5.82 -24.10
C TYR A 275 -5.84 -7.00 -23.15
N SER A 276 -4.77 -7.29 -22.41
CA SER A 276 -4.80 -8.04 -21.15
C SER A 276 -5.05 -7.09 -19.97
N ASP A 277 -5.35 -7.60 -18.78
CA ASP A 277 -5.51 -6.83 -17.55
C ASP A 277 -4.41 -5.77 -17.37
N SER A 278 -3.16 -6.21 -17.43
CA SER A 278 -2.00 -5.34 -17.20
C SER A 278 -1.80 -4.32 -18.32
N SER A 279 -1.96 -4.72 -19.59
CA SER A 279 -1.75 -3.81 -20.73
C SER A 279 -2.89 -2.79 -20.86
N TYR A 280 -4.11 -3.15 -20.49
CA TYR A 280 -5.24 -2.23 -20.39
C TYR A 280 -4.99 -1.17 -19.31
N THR A 281 -4.62 -1.60 -18.10
CA THR A 281 -4.26 -0.70 -17.01
C THR A 281 -3.18 0.29 -17.43
N GLN A 282 -2.08 -0.18 -18.02
CA GLN A 282 -0.99 0.68 -18.50
C GLN A 282 -1.45 1.69 -19.57
N ALA A 283 -2.30 1.24 -20.49
CA ALA A 283 -2.79 2.10 -21.55
C ALA A 283 -3.70 3.23 -21.00
N VAL A 284 -4.53 2.94 -20.02
CA VAL A 284 -5.37 3.95 -19.33
C VAL A 284 -4.50 4.89 -18.50
N ASP A 285 -3.62 4.38 -17.67
CA ASP A 285 -2.76 5.18 -16.76
C ASP A 285 -1.82 6.12 -17.56
N SER A 286 -1.31 5.66 -18.70
CA SER A 286 -0.47 6.49 -19.57
C SER A 286 -1.26 7.48 -20.44
N GLY A 287 -2.60 7.38 -20.47
CA GLY A 287 -3.45 8.18 -21.35
C GLY A 287 -3.42 7.75 -22.82
N SER A 288 -2.78 6.64 -23.16
CA SER A 288 -2.76 6.10 -24.53
C SER A 288 -4.09 5.45 -24.92
N TYR A 289 -4.89 5.01 -23.95
CA TYR A 289 -6.27 4.57 -24.13
C TYR A 289 -7.24 5.54 -23.45
N THR A 290 -8.04 6.23 -24.25
CA THR A 290 -8.92 7.31 -23.78
C THR A 290 -10.38 6.92 -23.61
N ASN A 291 -10.75 5.69 -23.99
CA ASN A 291 -12.14 5.23 -23.97
C ASN A 291 -12.55 4.50 -22.68
N PHE A 292 -11.71 4.52 -21.64
CA PHE A 292 -11.95 3.84 -20.38
C PHE A 292 -13.35 4.06 -19.82
N THR A 293 -13.85 5.29 -19.86
CA THR A 293 -15.16 5.64 -19.30
C THR A 293 -16.34 5.26 -20.20
N SER A 294 -16.11 4.95 -21.48
CA SER A 294 -17.14 4.72 -22.48
C SER A 294 -17.11 3.37 -23.18
N ASP A 295 -16.13 2.51 -22.89
CA ASP A 295 -15.94 1.22 -23.57
C ASP A 295 -16.89 0.10 -23.12
N SER A 296 -17.68 0.32 -22.10
CA SER A 296 -18.63 -0.65 -21.51
C SER A 296 -18.01 -1.94 -20.97
N ALA A 297 -16.68 -2.02 -20.85
CA ALA A 297 -16.00 -3.14 -20.24
C ALA A 297 -15.97 -2.97 -18.72
N GLY A 298 -16.26 -4.03 -17.96
CA GLY A 298 -16.08 -4.06 -16.52
C GLY A 298 -14.60 -3.99 -16.13
N TYR A 299 -14.28 -3.27 -15.07
CA TYR A 299 -12.90 -3.13 -14.59
C TYR A 299 -12.80 -3.10 -13.07
N GLY A 300 -11.75 -3.75 -12.55
CA GLY A 300 -11.35 -3.71 -11.15
C GLY A 300 -12.25 -4.52 -10.20
N LEU A 301 -12.11 -4.28 -8.90
CA LEU A 301 -12.73 -5.08 -7.83
C LEU A 301 -14.23 -5.31 -8.00
N ALA A 302 -14.99 -4.26 -8.31
CA ALA A 302 -16.45 -4.30 -8.43
C ALA A 302 -16.91 -4.25 -9.90
N GLN A 303 -16.04 -4.61 -10.84
CA GLN A 303 -16.32 -4.61 -12.28
C GLN A 303 -17.09 -3.37 -12.73
N TRP A 304 -16.58 -2.18 -12.37
CA TRP A 304 -17.19 -0.91 -12.77
C TRP A 304 -17.30 -0.82 -14.29
N THR A 305 -18.53 -0.78 -14.80
CA THR A 305 -18.82 -0.93 -16.23
C THR A 305 -19.38 0.35 -16.84
N VAL A 306 -20.36 0.97 -16.17
CA VAL A 306 -21.09 2.11 -16.74
C VAL A 306 -20.32 3.42 -16.56
N GLU A 307 -20.52 4.35 -17.51
CA GLU A 307 -19.84 5.66 -17.53
C GLU A 307 -20.02 6.42 -16.21
N ASP A 308 -21.22 6.38 -15.60
CA ASP A 308 -21.54 7.01 -14.33
C ASP A 308 -20.75 6.49 -13.14
N ARG A 309 -20.11 5.31 -13.25
CA ARG A 309 -19.23 4.73 -12.23
C ARG A 309 -17.76 4.81 -12.64
N LYS A 310 -17.42 4.59 -13.92
CA LYS A 310 -16.04 4.63 -14.42
C LYS A 310 -15.47 6.05 -14.47
N THR A 311 -16.27 7.07 -14.80
CA THR A 311 -15.83 8.47 -14.82
C THR A 311 -15.40 8.94 -13.42
N PRO A 312 -16.20 8.76 -12.35
CA PRO A 312 -15.74 9.09 -11.00
C PRO A 312 -14.55 8.24 -10.54
N LEU A 313 -14.47 6.95 -10.88
CA LEU A 313 -13.33 6.09 -10.53
C LEU A 313 -12.02 6.65 -11.13
N LEU A 314 -12.03 6.99 -12.42
CA LEU A 314 -10.87 7.59 -13.10
C LEU A 314 -10.48 8.94 -12.49
N ALA A 315 -11.48 9.79 -12.20
CA ALA A 315 -11.25 11.07 -11.55
C ALA A 315 -10.65 10.90 -10.14
N PHE A 316 -11.12 9.89 -9.40
CA PHE A 316 -10.65 9.57 -8.07
C PHE A 316 -9.19 9.06 -8.06
N ALA A 317 -8.81 8.22 -9.05
CA ALA A 317 -7.45 7.77 -9.26
C ALA A 317 -6.51 8.95 -9.63
N ASN A 318 -6.92 9.77 -10.61
CA ASN A 318 -6.17 10.93 -11.06
C ASN A 318 -5.92 11.95 -9.94
N ALA A 319 -6.94 12.21 -9.12
CA ALA A 319 -6.83 13.14 -7.98
C ALA A 319 -5.82 12.67 -6.92
N ARG A 320 -5.54 11.36 -6.85
CA ARG A 320 -4.57 10.75 -5.94
C ARG A 320 -3.22 10.48 -6.59
N GLY A 321 -3.10 10.67 -7.91
CA GLY A 321 -1.90 10.31 -8.67
C GLY A 321 -1.59 8.81 -8.63
N CYS A 322 -2.63 7.96 -8.54
CA CYS A 322 -2.52 6.51 -8.48
C CYS A 322 -2.93 5.88 -9.81
N SER A 323 -2.47 4.64 -10.04
CA SER A 323 -3.01 3.77 -11.09
C SER A 323 -4.50 3.51 -10.87
N ILE A 324 -5.26 3.28 -11.96
CA ILE A 324 -6.63 2.79 -11.86
C ILE A 324 -6.71 1.39 -11.22
N ALA A 325 -5.60 0.64 -11.21
CA ALA A 325 -5.46 -0.68 -10.57
C ALA A 325 -4.97 -0.62 -9.10
N ASP A 326 -4.79 0.58 -8.54
CA ASP A 326 -4.36 0.69 -7.15
C ASP A 326 -5.47 0.19 -6.21
N LEU A 327 -5.14 -0.84 -5.40
CA LEU A 327 -6.11 -1.51 -4.55
C LEU A 327 -6.69 -0.57 -3.48
N ASP A 328 -5.84 0.23 -2.84
CA ASP A 328 -6.27 1.17 -1.79
C ASP A 328 -7.17 2.27 -2.36
N MET A 329 -6.84 2.75 -3.55
CA MET A 329 -7.67 3.71 -4.26
C MET A 329 -9.04 3.11 -4.59
N GLN A 330 -9.10 1.88 -5.13
CA GLN A 330 -10.37 1.23 -5.46
C GLN A 330 -11.20 0.92 -4.21
N LEU A 331 -10.59 0.49 -3.11
CA LEU A 331 -11.29 0.30 -1.84
C LEU A 331 -11.82 1.60 -1.28
N ALA A 332 -11.04 2.68 -1.33
CA ALA A 332 -11.49 4.00 -0.90
C ALA A 332 -12.66 4.50 -1.77
N PHE A 333 -12.59 4.29 -3.09
CA PHE A 333 -13.68 4.64 -4.01
C PHE A 333 -14.94 3.80 -3.76
N LEU A 334 -14.79 2.47 -3.55
CA LEU A 334 -15.91 1.60 -3.19
C LEU A 334 -16.60 2.05 -1.89
N CYS A 335 -15.82 2.40 -0.88
CA CYS A 335 -16.36 2.93 0.38
C CYS A 335 -17.10 4.25 0.18
N ASP A 336 -16.59 5.14 -0.68
CA ASP A 336 -17.26 6.39 -1.04
C ASP A 336 -18.59 6.14 -1.81
N GLU A 337 -18.59 5.22 -2.79
CA GLU A 337 -19.83 4.84 -3.49
C GLU A 337 -20.88 4.26 -2.54
N LEU A 338 -20.47 3.39 -1.60
CA LEU A 338 -21.38 2.82 -0.61
C LEU A 338 -22.01 3.88 0.28
N GLU A 339 -21.28 4.95 0.61
CA GLU A 339 -21.83 6.07 1.41
C GLU A 339 -22.70 7.01 0.62
N THR A 340 -22.26 7.39 -0.57
CA THR A 340 -22.86 8.49 -1.33
C THR A 340 -23.93 8.02 -2.30
N LYS A 341 -23.68 6.90 -2.98
CA LYS A 341 -24.53 6.39 -4.06
C LYS A 341 -25.41 5.21 -3.62
N PHE A 342 -24.90 4.37 -2.71
CA PHE A 342 -25.57 3.16 -2.25
C PHE A 342 -25.76 3.09 -0.71
N PRO A 343 -26.28 4.15 -0.04
CA PRO A 343 -26.40 4.16 1.42
C PRO A 343 -27.33 3.07 1.97
N GLY A 344 -28.29 2.61 1.17
CA GLY A 344 -29.15 1.47 1.51
C GLY A 344 -28.39 0.16 1.59
N VAL A 345 -27.43 -0.06 0.67
CA VAL A 345 -26.54 -1.23 0.69
C VAL A 345 -25.65 -1.19 1.92
N LEU A 346 -24.98 -0.07 2.18
CA LEU A 346 -24.16 0.09 3.36
C LEU A 346 -24.94 -0.16 4.66
N SER A 347 -26.17 0.34 4.75
CA SER A 347 -27.06 0.09 5.91
C SER A 347 -27.41 -1.39 6.05
N ALA A 348 -27.72 -2.09 4.96
CA ALA A 348 -28.00 -3.52 4.98
C ALA A 348 -26.77 -4.34 5.42
N LEU A 349 -25.60 -4.01 4.90
CA LEU A 349 -24.32 -4.65 5.30
C LEU A 349 -24.04 -4.46 6.80
N LYS A 350 -24.22 -3.25 7.34
CA LYS A 350 -24.03 -2.96 8.77
C LYS A 350 -24.98 -3.76 9.69
N ASN A 351 -26.13 -4.15 9.20
CA ASN A 351 -27.19 -4.79 10.01
C ASN A 351 -27.42 -6.28 9.67
N ALA A 352 -26.70 -6.85 8.71
CA ALA A 352 -26.86 -8.21 8.26
C ALA A 352 -26.73 -9.24 9.40
N LYS A 353 -27.57 -10.29 9.36
CA LYS A 353 -27.59 -11.36 10.36
C LYS A 353 -26.91 -12.64 9.88
N SER A 354 -26.59 -12.71 8.60
CA SER A 354 -25.87 -13.83 7.99
C SER A 354 -25.13 -13.37 6.75
N VAL A 355 -24.12 -14.15 6.33
CA VAL A 355 -23.40 -13.95 5.06
C VAL A 355 -24.35 -13.99 3.89
N ARG A 356 -25.32 -14.93 3.90
CA ARG A 356 -26.30 -15.09 2.82
C ARG A 356 -27.16 -13.84 2.66
N GLU A 357 -27.70 -13.31 3.74
CA GLU A 357 -28.51 -12.08 3.73
C GLU A 357 -27.74 -10.90 3.15
N ALA A 358 -26.48 -10.71 3.60
CA ALA A 358 -25.61 -9.65 3.11
C ALA A 358 -25.29 -9.82 1.62
N SER A 359 -24.91 -11.04 1.22
CA SER A 359 -24.56 -11.37 -0.16
C SER A 359 -25.71 -11.16 -1.13
N ASP A 360 -26.89 -11.64 -0.79
CA ASP A 360 -28.09 -11.46 -1.62
C ASP A 360 -28.45 -9.97 -1.77
N TYR A 361 -28.32 -9.20 -0.68
CA TYR A 361 -28.61 -7.77 -0.74
C TYR A 361 -27.65 -7.02 -1.67
N VAL A 362 -26.35 -7.36 -1.64
CA VAL A 362 -25.34 -6.80 -2.56
C VAL A 362 -25.65 -7.19 -4.00
N LEU A 363 -25.93 -8.48 -4.25
CA LEU A 363 -26.25 -8.98 -5.58
C LEU A 363 -27.42 -8.22 -6.22
N PHE A 364 -28.50 -7.98 -5.46
CA PHE A 364 -29.70 -7.33 -6.01
C PHE A 364 -29.60 -5.81 -6.10
N ASN A 365 -28.83 -5.15 -5.23
CA ASN A 365 -28.90 -3.70 -5.05
C ASN A 365 -27.61 -2.94 -5.37
N PHE A 366 -26.52 -3.67 -5.62
CA PHE A 366 -25.22 -3.07 -5.95
C PHE A 366 -24.64 -3.60 -7.26
N GLU A 367 -24.54 -4.93 -7.43
CA GLU A 367 -23.99 -5.54 -8.64
C GLU A 367 -25.04 -5.71 -9.75
N ALA A 368 -26.24 -6.13 -9.37
CA ALA A 368 -27.39 -6.34 -10.25
C ALA A 368 -27.07 -7.11 -11.56
N PRO A 369 -26.39 -8.30 -11.48
CA PRO A 369 -26.06 -9.07 -12.66
C PRO A 369 -27.30 -9.56 -13.40
N LEU A 370 -27.15 -9.93 -14.69
CA LEU A 370 -28.24 -10.47 -15.49
C LEU A 370 -28.82 -11.77 -14.92
N ASP A 371 -27.95 -12.66 -14.43
CA ASP A 371 -28.36 -13.90 -13.75
C ASP A 371 -28.41 -13.68 -12.24
N GLN A 372 -29.62 -13.69 -11.68
CA GLN A 372 -29.91 -13.58 -10.27
C GLN A 372 -30.54 -14.85 -9.70
N SER A 373 -30.31 -16.00 -10.35
CA SER A 373 -30.84 -17.30 -9.94
C SER A 373 -30.38 -17.69 -8.53
N GLU A 374 -31.13 -18.61 -7.92
CA GLU A 374 -30.76 -19.16 -6.60
C GLU A 374 -29.37 -19.79 -6.60
N ALA A 375 -28.93 -20.36 -7.74
CA ALA A 375 -27.61 -20.94 -7.88
C ALA A 375 -26.50 -19.86 -7.79
N VAL A 376 -26.70 -18.72 -8.45
CA VAL A 376 -25.76 -17.58 -8.39
C VAL A 376 -25.73 -16.98 -6.99
N GLN A 377 -26.88 -16.79 -6.36
CA GLN A 377 -26.98 -16.30 -4.99
C GLN A 377 -26.23 -17.23 -4.02
N ALA A 378 -26.48 -18.55 -4.11
CA ALA A 378 -25.83 -19.54 -3.27
C ALA A 378 -24.30 -19.57 -3.47
N GLN A 379 -23.82 -19.44 -4.72
CA GLN A 379 -22.38 -19.43 -5.03
C GLN A 379 -21.70 -18.19 -4.44
N ARG A 380 -22.28 -17.00 -4.59
CA ARG A 380 -21.73 -15.77 -4.03
C ARG A 380 -21.69 -15.79 -2.50
N ALA A 381 -22.75 -16.31 -1.87
CA ALA A 381 -22.80 -16.48 -0.42
C ALA A 381 -21.80 -17.54 0.07
N ALA A 382 -21.58 -18.62 -0.70
CA ALA A 382 -20.57 -19.61 -0.39
C ALA A 382 -19.14 -19.02 -0.44
N ASN A 383 -18.83 -18.22 -1.47
CA ASN A 383 -17.58 -17.45 -1.54
C ASN A 383 -17.41 -16.56 -0.30
N GLY A 384 -18.45 -15.82 0.08
CA GLY A 384 -18.42 -14.99 1.28
C GLY A 384 -18.22 -15.77 2.58
N SER A 385 -18.77 -16.99 2.67
CA SER A 385 -18.62 -17.85 3.85
C SER A 385 -17.17 -18.29 4.07
N VAL A 386 -16.36 -18.39 3.00
CA VAL A 386 -14.92 -18.65 3.11
C VAL A 386 -14.23 -17.50 3.86
N TYR A 387 -14.53 -16.24 3.49
CA TYR A 387 -13.96 -15.05 4.14
C TYR A 387 -14.45 -14.89 5.58
N TYR A 388 -15.72 -15.18 5.83
CA TYR A 388 -16.24 -15.19 7.20
C TYR A 388 -15.51 -16.21 8.09
N SER A 389 -15.24 -17.39 7.57
CA SER A 389 -14.52 -18.45 8.31
C SER A 389 -13.07 -18.08 8.61
N ARG A 390 -12.42 -17.31 7.72
CA ARG A 390 -11.03 -16.88 7.88
C ARG A 390 -10.88 -15.67 8.80
N TYR A 391 -11.77 -14.70 8.69
CA TYR A 391 -11.56 -13.35 9.23
C TYR A 391 -12.70 -12.86 10.15
N GLY A 392 -13.83 -13.53 10.19
CA GLY A 392 -15.06 -13.08 10.87
C GLY A 392 -15.21 -13.55 12.32
N GLN A 393 -14.20 -14.23 12.90
CA GLN A 393 -14.26 -14.79 14.26
C GLN A 393 -13.57 -13.91 15.27
#